data_a33c592dd7fe6ee7abd54e03e3a9e954
#
_entry.id   a33c592dd7fe6ee7abd54e03e3a9e954
#
_cell.length_a   1.000
_cell.length_b   1.000
_cell.length_c   1.000
_cell.angle_alpha   90.00
_cell.angle_beta   90.00
_cell.angle_gamma   90.00
#
_symmetry.space_group_name_H-M   'P 1'
#
loop_
_entity.id
_entity.type
_entity.pdbx_description
1 polymer ?
#
loop_
_entity_poly.entity_id
_entity_poly.type
_entity_poly.pdbx_seq_one_letter_code
_entity_poly.pdbx_strand_id
1 'polypeptide(L)'
;MEGTSRALSYGFEVGDMVWGKVKSHPWWPGHIFNEAFASSSVRRTRREGHVLVAFFGDSSYGWFDPAELIPFDANFEEKSQQTNSRTFIRAVEEATDEASRRSALSLACKCRSKFNIQPANEAGYFAVDVPDYEPGGVYSVNQIIKARDGFKPGEALAFVKQLAAGPHGCDQNGLEFIKNRARVSAFRKAVFEEFDETYAQAFGVHSSRPLNDTSKVSKQLAKEPTRGIGLFVFP
;
A
#
# COMPACT_ATOMS: atom_id res chain seq x y z
N MET A 1 7.33 -26.05 -5.70
CA MET A 1 6.87 -25.89 -4.29
C MET A 1 5.88 -24.75 -4.30
N GLU A 2 4.62 -25.11 -4.19
CA GLU A 2 3.47 -24.20 -4.27
C GLU A 2 3.40 -23.40 -2.97
N GLY A 3 3.75 -22.10 -3.05
CA GLY A 3 3.46 -21.14 -2.00
C GLY A 3 1.97 -20.77 -2.02
N THR A 4 1.12 -21.67 -1.57
CA THR A 4 -0.29 -21.40 -1.36
C THR A 4 -0.39 -20.33 -0.27
N SER A 5 -0.72 -19.10 -0.67
CA SER A 5 -1.24 -18.11 0.24
C SER A 5 -2.48 -18.70 0.90
N ARG A 6 -2.32 -19.10 2.16
CA ARG A 6 -3.42 -19.65 2.97
C ARG A 6 -4.36 -18.48 3.22
N ALA A 7 -5.52 -18.45 2.56
CA ALA A 7 -6.62 -17.59 2.97
C ALA A 7 -6.87 -17.84 4.45
N LEU A 8 -6.77 -16.79 5.26
CA LEU A 8 -7.05 -16.89 6.68
C LEU A 8 -8.54 -17.21 6.86
N SER A 9 -8.90 -17.99 7.86
CA SER A 9 -10.26 -18.55 8.05
C SER A 9 -11.40 -17.52 8.08
N TYR A 10 -11.11 -16.24 8.04
CA TYR A 10 -12.05 -15.11 8.07
C TYR A 10 -12.01 -14.22 6.81
N GLY A 11 -11.47 -14.70 5.70
CA GLY A 11 -11.49 -14.00 4.41
C GLY A 11 -10.44 -12.91 4.23
N PHE A 12 -9.51 -12.73 5.16
CA PHE A 12 -8.37 -11.82 5.01
C PHE A 12 -7.13 -12.54 4.48
N GLU A 13 -6.32 -11.82 3.72
CA GLU A 13 -5.04 -12.27 3.20
C GLU A 13 -3.89 -11.35 3.68
N VAL A 14 -2.67 -11.88 3.64
CA VAL A 14 -1.48 -11.06 3.89
C VAL A 14 -1.46 -9.90 2.88
N GLY A 15 -1.33 -8.70 3.40
CA GLY A 15 -1.37 -7.47 2.64
C GLY A 15 -2.73 -6.77 2.65
N ASP A 16 -3.83 -7.40 3.05
CA ASP A 16 -5.11 -6.70 3.13
C ASP A 16 -5.06 -5.56 4.14
N MET A 17 -5.67 -4.42 3.76
CA MET A 17 -5.79 -3.26 4.64
C MET A 17 -6.98 -3.41 5.57
N VAL A 18 -6.76 -3.10 6.82
CA VAL A 18 -7.72 -3.35 7.91
C VAL A 18 -7.73 -2.20 8.91
N TRP A 19 -8.81 -2.12 9.67
CA TRP A 19 -8.86 -1.40 10.94
C TRP A 19 -8.78 -2.42 12.08
N GLY A 20 -7.86 -2.19 13.02
CA GLY A 20 -7.73 -2.97 14.24
C GLY A 20 -8.17 -2.17 15.47
N LYS A 21 -8.95 -2.79 16.37
CA LYS A 21 -9.37 -2.16 17.61
C LYS A 21 -8.35 -2.42 18.70
N VAL A 22 -7.62 -1.39 19.07
CA VAL A 22 -6.66 -1.43 20.18
C VAL A 22 -7.34 -0.86 21.42
N LYS A 23 -7.75 -1.71 22.35
CA LYS A 23 -8.43 -1.42 23.64
C LYS A 23 -8.94 0.03 23.83
N SER A 24 -8.17 0.90 24.47
CA SER A 24 -8.53 2.28 24.77
C SER A 24 -8.32 3.27 23.63
N HIS A 25 -7.74 2.81 22.50
CA HIS A 25 -7.51 3.65 21.33
C HIS A 25 -8.71 3.60 20.35
N PRO A 26 -8.84 4.57 19.44
CA PRO A 26 -9.76 4.46 18.32
C PRO A 26 -9.40 3.26 17.44
N TRP A 27 -10.28 2.90 16.52
CA TRP A 27 -9.93 1.95 15.46
C TRP A 27 -8.74 2.50 14.68
N TRP A 28 -7.66 1.74 14.60
CA TRP A 28 -6.41 2.20 14.01
C TRP A 28 -6.17 1.54 12.65
N PRO A 29 -5.76 2.29 11.61
CA PRO A 29 -5.52 1.72 10.29
C PRO A 29 -4.21 0.96 10.24
N GLY A 30 -4.23 -0.18 9.59
CA GLY A 30 -3.06 -1.04 9.40
C GLY A 30 -3.24 -1.97 8.20
N HIS A 31 -2.32 -2.89 8.04
CA HIS A 31 -2.44 -3.97 7.08
C HIS A 31 -1.93 -5.29 7.65
N ILE A 32 -2.45 -6.39 7.15
CA ILE A 32 -1.99 -7.73 7.55
C ILE A 32 -0.58 -7.92 7.01
N PHE A 33 0.36 -8.06 7.92
CA PHE A 33 1.78 -8.11 7.63
C PHE A 33 2.27 -9.55 7.53
N ASN A 34 3.17 -9.81 6.58
CA ASN A 34 3.81 -11.12 6.50
C ASN A 34 4.84 -11.26 7.62
N GLU A 35 4.61 -12.22 8.52
CA GLU A 35 5.51 -12.50 9.65
C GLU A 35 6.95 -12.86 9.22
N ALA A 36 7.17 -13.30 7.98
CA ALA A 36 8.51 -13.57 7.46
C ALA A 36 9.41 -12.32 7.43
N PHE A 37 8.81 -11.13 7.25
CA PHE A 37 9.52 -9.85 7.29
C PHE A 37 9.62 -9.24 8.69
N ALA A 38 8.95 -9.83 9.68
CA ALA A 38 8.97 -9.33 11.03
C ALA A 38 10.28 -9.67 11.74
N SER A 39 10.69 -8.81 12.68
CA SER A 39 11.85 -9.08 13.51
C SER A 39 11.67 -10.34 14.37
N SER A 40 12.76 -10.93 14.82
CA SER A 40 12.71 -12.10 15.68
C SER A 40 12.01 -11.82 17.02
N SER A 41 12.05 -10.58 17.51
CA SER A 41 11.33 -10.15 18.72
C SER A 41 9.83 -10.18 18.53
N VAL A 42 9.32 -9.66 17.41
CA VAL A 42 7.89 -9.70 17.06
C VAL A 42 7.42 -11.13 16.87
N ARG A 43 8.20 -11.96 16.14
CA ARG A 43 7.82 -13.38 15.92
C ARG A 43 7.75 -14.19 17.20
N ARG A 44 8.57 -13.90 18.23
CA ARG A 44 8.52 -14.59 19.54
C ARG A 44 7.21 -14.34 20.29
N THR A 45 6.50 -13.24 20.00
CA THR A 45 5.21 -12.92 20.64
C THR A 45 4.02 -13.47 19.85
N ARG A 46 4.28 -14.34 18.86
CA ARG A 46 3.22 -14.96 18.05
C ARG A 46 2.18 -15.64 18.91
N ARG A 47 0.92 -15.47 18.52
CA ARG A 47 -0.24 -16.16 19.11
C ARG A 47 -0.86 -17.07 18.05
N GLU A 48 -1.22 -18.27 18.45
CA GLU A 48 -1.90 -19.21 17.57
C GLU A 48 -3.27 -18.65 17.15
N GLY A 49 -3.62 -18.83 15.87
CA GLY A 49 -4.86 -18.29 15.31
C GLY A 49 -4.88 -16.78 15.04
N HIS A 50 -3.87 -16.04 15.49
CA HIS A 50 -3.78 -14.59 15.28
C HIS A 50 -2.97 -14.23 14.03
N VAL A 51 -3.28 -13.08 13.46
CA VAL A 51 -2.54 -12.47 12.36
C VAL A 51 -1.74 -11.28 12.85
N LEU A 52 -0.60 -11.05 12.23
CA LEU A 52 0.22 -9.89 12.51
C LEU A 52 -0.30 -8.69 11.72
N VAL A 53 -0.61 -7.60 12.41
CA VAL A 53 -1.00 -6.33 11.80
C VAL A 53 0.12 -5.32 12.02
N ALA A 54 0.56 -4.67 10.94
CA ALA A 54 1.42 -3.50 10.98
C ALA A 54 0.55 -2.25 10.89
N PHE A 55 0.68 -1.35 11.86
CA PHE A 55 -0.09 -0.13 11.92
C PHE A 55 0.61 1.04 11.23
N PHE A 56 -0.19 1.91 10.62
CA PHE A 56 0.30 3.15 10.03
C PHE A 56 0.54 4.22 11.10
N GLY A 57 1.42 5.15 10.81
CA GLY A 57 1.69 6.34 11.63
C GLY A 57 2.82 6.17 12.62
N ASP A 58 2.90 5.07 13.33
CA ASP A 58 3.91 4.80 14.35
C ASP A 58 4.77 3.55 14.10
N SER A 59 4.48 2.82 13.02
CA SER A 59 5.18 1.59 12.65
C SER A 59 5.13 0.49 13.73
N SER A 60 4.10 0.47 14.57
CA SER A 60 3.89 -0.56 15.58
C SER A 60 3.27 -1.83 14.98
N TYR A 61 3.37 -2.93 15.71
CA TYR A 61 2.83 -4.23 15.33
C TYR A 61 1.97 -4.81 16.45
N GLY A 62 0.95 -5.56 16.07
CA GLY A 62 0.12 -6.29 17.02
C GLY A 62 -0.39 -7.62 16.45
N TRP A 63 -0.60 -8.59 17.33
CA TRP A 63 -1.25 -9.86 16.97
C TRP A 63 -2.74 -9.76 17.28
N PHE A 64 -3.56 -9.96 16.26
CA PHE A 64 -5.02 -9.83 16.35
C PHE A 64 -5.72 -11.11 15.95
N ASP A 65 -6.80 -11.43 16.63
CA ASP A 65 -7.77 -12.37 16.09
C ASP A 65 -8.36 -11.75 14.81
N PRO A 66 -8.36 -12.46 13.67
CA PRO A 66 -8.98 -11.97 12.44
C PRO A 66 -10.43 -11.52 12.61
N ALA A 67 -11.17 -12.08 13.56
CA ALA A 67 -12.55 -11.68 13.88
C ALA A 67 -12.66 -10.27 14.50
N GLU A 68 -11.57 -9.74 15.07
CA GLU A 68 -11.49 -8.39 15.64
C GLU A 68 -11.07 -7.32 14.63
N LEU A 69 -10.86 -7.72 13.37
CA LEU A 69 -10.46 -6.83 12.29
C LEU A 69 -11.65 -6.54 11.36
N ILE A 70 -11.70 -5.33 10.84
CA ILE A 70 -12.67 -4.96 9.81
C ILE A 70 -11.97 -4.43 8.56
N PRO A 71 -12.55 -4.62 7.35
CA PRO A 71 -11.98 -4.13 6.11
C PRO A 71 -11.79 -2.62 6.10
N PHE A 72 -10.64 -2.16 5.59
CA PHE A 72 -10.30 -0.74 5.56
C PHE A 72 -11.25 0.08 4.68
N ASP A 73 -11.42 -0.31 3.42
CA ASP A 73 -12.18 0.46 2.44
C ASP A 73 -13.65 0.63 2.85
N ALA A 74 -14.30 -0.46 3.22
CA ALA A 74 -15.72 -0.46 3.56
C ALA A 74 -16.09 0.36 4.80
N ASN A 75 -15.11 0.62 5.67
CA ASN A 75 -15.32 1.33 6.93
C ASN A 75 -14.57 2.68 6.98
N PHE A 76 -14.02 3.12 5.84
CA PHE A 76 -13.15 4.30 5.80
C PHE A 76 -13.89 5.57 6.25
N GLU A 77 -15.06 5.86 5.70
CA GLU A 77 -15.83 7.07 6.00
C GLU A 77 -16.11 7.23 7.49
N GLU A 78 -16.50 6.16 8.14
CA GLU A 78 -16.81 6.17 9.58
C GLU A 78 -15.53 6.20 10.43
N LYS A 79 -14.55 5.38 10.09
CA LYS A 79 -13.38 5.16 10.95
C LYS A 79 -12.29 6.24 10.78
N SER A 80 -12.23 6.91 9.65
CA SER A 80 -11.25 7.99 9.44
C SER A 80 -11.53 9.27 10.24
N GLN A 81 -12.75 9.43 10.74
CA GLN A 81 -13.19 10.65 11.43
C GLN A 81 -13.34 10.50 12.95
N GLN A 82 -12.84 9.41 13.54
CA GLN A 82 -13.08 9.11 14.97
C GLN A 82 -12.45 10.12 15.94
N THR A 83 -11.37 10.77 15.57
CA THR A 83 -10.65 11.71 16.43
C THR A 83 -9.77 12.67 15.62
N ASN A 84 -9.54 13.85 16.16
CA ASN A 84 -8.66 14.88 15.59
C ASN A 84 -7.22 14.81 16.16
N SER A 85 -6.84 13.68 16.76
CA SER A 85 -5.47 13.49 17.22
C SER A 85 -4.51 13.54 16.04
N ARG A 86 -3.43 14.33 16.15
CA ARG A 86 -2.43 14.48 15.08
C ARG A 86 -1.81 13.16 14.66
N THR A 87 -1.55 12.26 15.61
CA THR A 87 -0.99 10.94 15.35
C THR A 87 -1.97 10.05 14.59
N PHE A 88 -3.26 10.14 14.89
CA PHE A 88 -4.30 9.41 14.18
C PHE A 88 -4.50 9.95 12.76
N ILE A 89 -4.57 11.26 12.59
CA ILE A 89 -4.69 11.90 11.26
C ILE A 89 -3.54 11.44 10.37
N ARG A 90 -2.31 11.49 10.87
CA ARG A 90 -1.13 11.00 10.14
C ARG A 90 -1.23 9.53 9.76
N ALA A 91 -1.73 8.68 10.67
CA ALA A 91 -1.92 7.26 10.39
C ALA A 91 -2.95 7.03 9.27
N VAL A 92 -4.05 7.81 9.26
CA VAL A 92 -5.06 7.77 8.20
C VAL A 92 -4.50 8.27 6.87
N GLU A 93 -3.71 9.34 6.87
CA GLU A 93 -3.02 9.85 5.67
C GLU A 93 -2.09 8.80 5.08
N GLU A 94 -1.21 8.19 5.88
CA GLU A 94 -0.29 7.13 5.44
C GLU A 94 -1.06 5.90 4.90
N ALA A 95 -2.17 5.53 5.53
CA ALA A 95 -3.02 4.44 5.07
C ALA A 95 -3.70 4.79 3.73
N THR A 96 -4.16 6.03 3.57
CA THR A 96 -4.78 6.51 2.34
C THR A 96 -3.78 6.53 1.18
N ASP A 97 -2.54 6.96 1.45
CA ASP A 97 -1.45 6.91 0.47
C ASP A 97 -1.15 5.48 0.04
N GLU A 98 -1.12 4.54 0.99
CA GLU A 98 -0.91 3.13 0.66
C GLU A 98 -2.07 2.53 -0.15
N ALA A 99 -3.32 2.85 0.18
CA ALA A 99 -4.49 2.42 -0.60
C ALA A 99 -4.45 2.96 -2.04
N SER A 100 -4.05 4.20 -2.18
CA SER A 100 -3.86 4.89 -3.45
C SER A 100 -2.75 4.22 -4.28
N ARG A 101 -1.59 3.98 -3.67
CA ARG A 101 -0.45 3.28 -4.29
C ARG A 101 -0.83 1.89 -4.78
N ARG A 102 -1.57 1.12 -3.97
CA ARG A 102 -2.07 -0.20 -4.37
C ARG A 102 -3.03 -0.15 -5.56
N SER A 103 -3.84 0.89 -5.63
CA SER A 103 -4.70 1.10 -6.79
C SER A 103 -3.92 1.35 -8.08
N ALA A 104 -2.79 2.04 -8.00
CA ALA A 104 -1.89 2.27 -9.13
C ALA A 104 -1.10 1.00 -9.56
N LEU A 105 -0.98 -0.03 -8.69
CA LEU A 105 -0.35 -1.32 -9.04
C LEU A 105 -1.04 -2.02 -10.21
N SER A 106 -2.33 -1.75 -10.43
CA SER A 106 -3.11 -2.37 -11.50
C SER A 106 -2.47 -2.26 -12.88
N LEU A 107 -1.71 -1.20 -13.10
CA LEU A 107 -1.06 -0.89 -14.37
C LEU A 107 0.47 -1.05 -14.34
N ALA A 108 1.03 -1.50 -13.23
CA ALA A 108 2.45 -1.81 -13.17
C ALA A 108 2.79 -3.00 -14.08
N CYS A 109 3.69 -2.81 -15.03
CA CYS A 109 4.13 -3.88 -15.92
C CYS A 109 5.61 -3.72 -16.33
N LYS A 110 6.18 -4.80 -16.83
CA LYS A 110 7.55 -4.83 -17.38
C LYS A 110 7.62 -4.42 -18.85
N CYS A 111 6.49 -4.15 -19.49
CA CYS A 111 6.39 -3.95 -20.94
C CYS A 111 7.14 -2.69 -21.41
N ARG A 112 7.26 -1.67 -20.59
CA ARG A 112 8.01 -0.44 -20.90
C ARG A 112 9.40 -0.40 -20.27
N SER A 113 9.54 -0.91 -19.06
CA SER A 113 10.83 -1.01 -18.39
C SER A 113 10.91 -2.29 -17.56
N LYS A 114 11.99 -3.03 -17.75
CA LYS A 114 12.30 -4.21 -16.94
C LYS A 114 12.51 -3.88 -15.46
N PHE A 115 12.76 -2.62 -15.16
CA PHE A 115 13.00 -2.15 -13.79
C PHE A 115 11.71 -1.86 -13.01
N ASN A 116 10.56 -1.74 -13.68
CA ASN A 116 9.30 -1.43 -13.01
C ASN A 116 8.85 -2.52 -12.01
N ILE A 117 9.25 -3.78 -12.25
CA ILE A 117 8.95 -4.88 -11.33
C ILE A 117 10.19 -5.76 -11.21
N GLN A 118 10.78 -5.81 -10.04
CA GLN A 118 11.98 -6.60 -9.75
C GLN A 118 11.73 -7.57 -8.60
N PRO A 119 12.33 -8.77 -8.61
CA PRO A 119 12.23 -9.68 -7.48
C PRO A 119 12.74 -9.00 -6.19
N ALA A 120 12.01 -9.18 -5.11
CA ALA A 120 12.46 -8.82 -3.77
C ALA A 120 13.27 -9.96 -3.12
N ASN A 121 13.79 -9.73 -1.93
CA ASN A 121 14.58 -10.73 -1.21
C ASN A 121 13.76 -11.96 -0.79
N GLU A 122 12.45 -11.79 -0.59
CA GLU A 122 11.53 -12.86 -0.23
C GLU A 122 10.85 -13.45 -1.47
N ALA A 123 10.77 -14.78 -1.55
CA ALA A 123 10.14 -15.47 -2.65
C ALA A 123 8.66 -15.09 -2.79
N GLY A 124 8.22 -14.79 -4.01
CA GLY A 124 6.85 -14.38 -4.28
C GLY A 124 6.55 -12.90 -4.02
N TYR A 125 7.57 -12.09 -3.67
CA TYR A 125 7.46 -10.64 -3.51
C TYR A 125 8.28 -9.90 -4.56
N PHE A 126 7.78 -8.74 -4.94
CA PHE A 126 8.39 -7.88 -5.95
C PHE A 126 8.47 -6.43 -5.46
N ALA A 127 9.62 -5.82 -5.68
CA ALA A 127 9.75 -4.38 -5.63
C ALA A 127 9.11 -3.80 -6.90
N VAL A 128 8.12 -2.94 -6.73
CA VAL A 128 7.36 -2.33 -7.83
C VAL A 128 7.57 -0.84 -7.81
N ASP A 129 8.01 -0.31 -8.95
CA ASP A 129 8.02 1.12 -9.19
C ASP A 129 6.59 1.56 -9.54
N VAL A 130 5.98 2.28 -8.62
CA VAL A 130 4.60 2.76 -8.76
C VAL A 130 4.66 4.23 -9.16
N PRO A 131 4.06 4.62 -10.30
CA PRO A 131 4.04 6.01 -10.73
C PRO A 131 3.52 6.95 -9.64
N ASP A 132 4.18 8.10 -9.46
CA ASP A 132 3.90 9.14 -8.47
C ASP A 132 4.20 8.79 -7.00
N TYR A 133 4.76 7.60 -6.74
CA TYR A 133 5.13 7.18 -5.38
C TYR A 133 6.61 6.85 -5.28
N GLU A 134 7.35 7.64 -4.53
CA GLU A 134 8.77 7.39 -4.23
C GLU A 134 8.98 7.29 -2.71
N PRO A 135 9.65 6.23 -2.25
CA PRO A 135 10.07 5.05 -3.00
C PRO A 135 8.89 4.16 -3.39
N GLY A 136 9.07 3.29 -4.41
CA GLY A 136 8.11 2.25 -4.75
C GLY A 136 7.83 1.30 -3.57
N GLY A 137 6.91 0.37 -3.73
CA GLY A 137 6.54 -0.58 -2.68
C GLY A 137 7.00 -2.01 -2.97
N VAL A 138 6.97 -2.85 -1.94
CA VAL A 138 7.17 -4.30 -2.09
C VAL A 138 5.83 -5.01 -1.90
N TYR A 139 5.44 -5.76 -2.92
CA TYR A 139 4.12 -6.38 -2.98
C TYR A 139 4.23 -7.85 -3.37
N SER A 140 3.34 -8.67 -2.84
CA SER A 140 3.22 -10.07 -3.24
C SER A 140 2.63 -10.19 -4.64
N VAL A 141 2.86 -11.34 -5.29
CA VAL A 141 2.21 -11.69 -6.56
C VAL A 141 0.70 -11.53 -6.46
N ASN A 142 0.10 -12.01 -5.36
CA ASN A 142 -1.35 -11.94 -5.16
C ASN A 142 -1.87 -10.50 -5.08
N GLN A 143 -1.16 -9.60 -4.40
CA GLN A 143 -1.53 -8.19 -4.35
C GLN A 143 -1.50 -7.54 -5.75
N ILE A 144 -0.48 -7.86 -6.55
CA ILE A 144 -0.35 -7.36 -7.93
C ILE A 144 -1.48 -7.91 -8.81
N ILE A 145 -1.78 -9.22 -8.71
CA ILE A 145 -2.86 -9.85 -9.47
C ILE A 145 -4.22 -9.26 -9.05
N LYS A 146 -4.50 -9.19 -7.75
CA LYS A 146 -5.74 -8.62 -7.20
C LYS A 146 -5.97 -7.16 -7.67
N ALA A 147 -4.90 -6.36 -7.70
CA ALA A 147 -4.97 -4.99 -8.21
C ALA A 147 -5.29 -4.96 -9.72
N ARG A 148 -4.67 -5.84 -10.51
CA ARG A 148 -4.92 -5.95 -11.96
C ARG A 148 -6.35 -6.42 -12.27
N ASP A 149 -6.81 -7.46 -11.59
CA ASP A 149 -8.16 -8.00 -11.77
C ASP A 149 -9.23 -7.00 -11.34
N GLY A 150 -8.92 -6.17 -10.35
CA GLY A 150 -9.78 -5.08 -9.89
C GLY A 150 -9.79 -3.84 -10.80
N PHE A 151 -8.92 -3.76 -11.82
CA PHE A 151 -8.91 -2.62 -12.74
C PHE A 151 -9.99 -2.75 -13.82
N LYS A 152 -10.90 -1.79 -13.83
CA LYS A 152 -11.98 -1.73 -14.81
C LYS A 152 -11.85 -0.45 -15.66
N PRO A 153 -11.42 -0.57 -16.92
CA PRO A 153 -11.21 0.60 -17.80
C PRO A 153 -12.44 1.50 -17.94
N GLY A 154 -13.63 0.90 -17.94
CA GLY A 154 -14.90 1.66 -18.02
C GLY A 154 -15.14 2.57 -16.82
N GLU A 155 -14.80 2.12 -15.61
CA GLU A 155 -14.91 2.93 -14.39
C GLU A 155 -13.89 4.09 -14.38
N ALA A 156 -12.65 3.83 -14.81
CA ALA A 156 -11.62 4.86 -14.94
C ALA A 156 -12.06 5.94 -15.96
N LEU A 157 -12.62 5.53 -17.10
CA LEU A 157 -13.14 6.46 -18.10
C LEU A 157 -14.35 7.26 -17.59
N ALA A 158 -15.27 6.62 -16.86
CA ALA A 158 -16.42 7.29 -16.26
C ALA A 158 -15.97 8.35 -15.25
N PHE A 159 -14.97 8.05 -14.43
CA PHE A 159 -14.36 8.98 -13.48
C PHE A 159 -13.77 10.21 -14.20
N VAL A 160 -13.01 10.01 -15.29
CA VAL A 160 -12.45 11.13 -16.07
C VAL A 160 -13.54 11.98 -16.68
N LYS A 161 -14.61 11.37 -17.24
CA LYS A 161 -15.77 12.10 -17.78
C LYS A 161 -16.48 12.92 -16.71
N GLN A 162 -16.66 12.36 -15.51
CA GLN A 162 -17.29 13.05 -14.39
C GLN A 162 -16.47 14.28 -13.96
N LEU A 163 -15.14 14.15 -13.86
CA LEU A 163 -14.27 15.28 -13.55
C LEU A 163 -14.31 16.37 -14.63
N ALA A 164 -14.36 15.99 -15.88
CA ALA A 164 -14.43 16.96 -16.99
C ALA A 164 -15.77 17.71 -17.04
N ALA A 165 -16.87 17.03 -16.65
CA ALA A 165 -18.21 17.62 -16.66
C ALA A 165 -18.50 18.52 -15.44
N GLY A 166 -17.90 18.22 -14.27
CA GLY A 166 -18.18 18.96 -13.04
C GLY A 166 -17.06 18.82 -12.01
N PRO A 167 -15.93 19.53 -12.17
CA PRO A 167 -14.76 19.35 -11.31
C PRO A 167 -15.00 19.72 -9.83
N HIS A 168 -16.01 20.54 -9.55
CA HIS A 168 -16.32 21.00 -8.19
C HIS A 168 -17.38 20.14 -7.46
N GLY A 169 -17.97 19.16 -8.14
CA GLY A 169 -19.02 18.30 -7.58
C GLY A 169 -18.54 17.00 -6.95
N CYS A 170 -17.24 16.76 -6.92
CA CYS A 170 -16.65 15.51 -6.37
C CYS A 170 -16.04 15.76 -4.99
N ASP A 171 -16.31 14.86 -4.06
CA ASP A 171 -15.54 14.81 -2.80
C ASP A 171 -14.10 14.38 -3.10
N GLN A 172 -13.21 15.36 -3.21
CA GLN A 172 -11.81 15.14 -3.54
C GLN A 172 -11.01 14.46 -2.41
N ASN A 173 -11.57 14.39 -1.21
CA ASN A 173 -10.96 13.79 -0.03
C ASN A 173 -11.45 12.34 0.19
N GLY A 174 -12.50 11.92 -0.52
CA GLY A 174 -13.02 10.57 -0.42
C GLY A 174 -12.01 9.53 -0.91
N LEU A 175 -11.93 8.38 -0.21
CA LEU A 175 -10.99 7.32 -0.53
C LEU A 175 -11.09 6.84 -1.98
N GLU A 176 -12.31 6.65 -2.49
CA GLU A 176 -12.53 6.20 -3.87
C GLU A 176 -12.08 7.24 -4.91
N PHE A 177 -12.24 8.53 -4.62
CA PHE A 177 -11.71 9.58 -5.48
C PHE A 177 -10.18 9.49 -5.58
N ILE A 178 -9.51 9.36 -4.46
CA ILE A 178 -8.05 9.28 -4.37
C ILE A 178 -7.54 8.03 -5.11
N LYS A 179 -8.16 6.88 -4.91
CA LYS A 179 -7.84 5.61 -5.58
C LYS A 179 -8.04 5.71 -7.10
N ASN A 180 -9.14 6.31 -7.55
CA ASN A 180 -9.41 6.49 -8.98
C ASN A 180 -8.45 7.47 -9.63
N ARG A 181 -8.09 8.56 -8.94
CA ARG A 181 -7.06 9.48 -9.41
C ARG A 181 -5.72 8.77 -9.62
N ALA A 182 -5.31 7.92 -8.68
CA ALA A 182 -4.08 7.14 -8.79
C ALA A 182 -4.11 6.16 -9.98
N ARG A 183 -5.24 5.47 -10.20
CA ARG A 183 -5.44 4.58 -11.36
C ARG A 183 -5.33 5.34 -12.69
N VAL A 184 -5.96 6.50 -12.78
CA VAL A 184 -5.91 7.34 -14.00
C VAL A 184 -4.51 7.89 -14.22
N SER A 185 -3.81 8.34 -13.18
CA SER A 185 -2.42 8.79 -13.29
C SER A 185 -1.50 7.67 -13.76
N ALA A 186 -1.62 6.49 -13.18
CA ALA A 186 -0.85 5.31 -13.59
C ALA A 186 -1.15 4.91 -15.04
N PHE A 187 -2.42 4.96 -15.46
CA PHE A 187 -2.81 4.70 -16.85
C PHE A 187 -2.21 5.72 -17.80
N ARG A 188 -2.31 7.00 -17.48
CA ARG A 188 -1.73 8.07 -18.28
C ARG A 188 -0.24 7.85 -18.50
N LYS A 189 0.51 7.62 -17.43
CA LYS A 189 1.95 7.34 -17.49
C LYS A 189 2.27 6.05 -18.25
N ALA A 190 1.47 5.00 -18.07
CA ALA A 190 1.67 3.74 -18.76
C ALA A 190 1.43 3.83 -20.26
N VAL A 191 0.51 4.67 -20.73
CA VAL A 191 0.08 4.70 -22.14
C VAL A 191 0.64 5.90 -22.90
N PHE A 192 0.71 7.07 -22.30
CA PHE A 192 0.97 8.33 -23.01
C PHE A 192 2.31 8.98 -22.67
N GLU A 193 2.86 8.75 -21.50
CA GLU A 193 4.14 9.35 -21.12
C GLU A 193 5.28 8.44 -21.54
N GLU A 194 5.85 8.69 -22.72
CA GLU A 194 7.16 8.16 -23.07
C GLU A 194 8.22 9.06 -22.46
N PHE A 195 9.14 8.47 -21.71
CA PHE A 195 10.34 9.17 -21.30
C PHE A 195 11.25 9.29 -22.52
N ASP A 196 11.28 10.47 -23.10
CA ASP A 196 12.21 10.79 -24.17
C ASP A 196 13.55 11.25 -23.56
N GLU A 197 14.50 10.32 -23.52
CA GLU A 197 15.84 10.54 -23.02
C GLU A 197 16.57 11.64 -23.82
N THR A 198 16.28 11.73 -25.11
CA THR A 198 16.84 12.74 -26.02
C THR A 198 16.32 14.15 -25.67
N TYR A 199 15.05 14.24 -25.34
CA TYR A 199 14.43 15.49 -24.89
C TYR A 199 15.00 15.92 -23.53
N ALA A 200 15.13 14.98 -22.60
CA ALA A 200 15.68 15.23 -21.28
C ALA A 200 17.14 15.75 -21.35
N GLN A 201 17.97 15.16 -22.22
CA GLN A 201 19.34 15.59 -22.47
C GLN A 201 19.40 16.97 -23.14
N ALA A 202 18.55 17.24 -24.13
CA ALA A 202 18.53 18.50 -24.86
C ALA A 202 18.15 19.71 -23.98
N PHE A 203 17.31 19.51 -22.97
CA PHE A 203 16.81 20.56 -22.08
C PHE A 203 17.43 20.55 -20.68
N GLY A 204 18.47 19.73 -20.46
CA GLY A 204 19.17 19.66 -19.17
C GLY A 204 18.29 19.11 -18.04
N VAL A 205 17.19 18.48 -18.36
CA VAL A 205 16.34 17.80 -17.40
C VAL A 205 17.04 16.48 -17.06
N HIS A 206 17.80 16.48 -15.99
CA HIS A 206 18.31 15.21 -15.46
C HIS A 206 17.12 14.34 -15.10
N SER A 207 17.11 13.09 -15.60
CA SER A 207 16.16 12.08 -15.16
C SER A 207 16.17 12.05 -13.63
N SER A 208 15.12 12.53 -13.03
CA SER A 208 14.91 12.40 -11.59
C SER A 208 14.53 10.97 -11.17
N ARG A 209 14.56 10.01 -12.11
CA ARG A 209 14.58 8.60 -11.77
C ARG A 209 15.95 8.25 -11.22
N PRO A 210 16.14 8.14 -9.89
CA PRO A 210 17.30 7.48 -9.37
C PRO A 210 17.26 6.08 -9.99
N LEU A 211 18.37 5.62 -10.55
CA LEU A 211 18.61 4.21 -10.77
C LEU A 211 18.16 3.53 -9.48
N ASN A 212 17.04 2.80 -9.54
CA ASN A 212 16.41 2.20 -8.38
C ASN A 212 17.48 1.44 -7.63
N ASP A 213 18.02 2.07 -6.59
CA ASP A 213 18.82 1.38 -5.61
C ASP A 213 17.86 0.48 -4.82
N THR A 214 17.60 -0.71 -5.38
CA THR A 214 16.81 -1.76 -4.74
C THR A 214 17.28 -2.04 -3.32
N SER A 215 18.54 -1.65 -3.00
CA SER A 215 19.09 -1.69 -1.66
C SER A 215 18.35 -0.77 -0.69
N LYS A 216 17.72 0.33 -1.15
CA LYS A 216 16.97 1.25 -0.29
C LYS A 216 15.59 0.70 0.06
N VAL A 217 14.92 0.07 -0.89
CA VAL A 217 13.60 -0.55 -0.64
C VAL A 217 13.77 -1.76 0.27
N SER A 218 14.78 -2.59 0.03
CA SER A 218 15.12 -3.71 0.90
C SER A 218 15.57 -3.25 2.30
N LYS A 219 16.29 -2.11 2.39
CA LYS A 219 16.70 -1.53 3.67
C LYS A 219 15.55 -0.90 4.46
N GLN A 220 14.50 -0.42 3.81
CA GLN A 220 13.31 0.06 4.51
C GLN A 220 12.50 -1.09 5.12
N LEU A 221 12.44 -2.25 4.46
CA LEU A 221 11.86 -3.46 5.02
C LEU A 221 12.75 -4.08 6.13
N ALA A 222 14.07 -3.92 6.01
CA ALA A 222 15.05 -4.44 6.98
C ALA A 222 15.44 -3.44 8.07
N LYS A 223 15.03 -2.17 7.99
CA LYS A 223 15.20 -1.25 9.10
C LYS A 223 14.27 -1.68 10.22
N GLU A 224 14.82 -2.45 11.14
CA GLU A 224 14.32 -2.47 12.49
C GLU A 224 14.21 -1.02 12.97
N PRO A 225 13.10 -0.65 13.60
CA PRO A 225 13.01 0.64 14.27
C PRO A 225 14.03 0.66 15.41
N THR A 226 15.18 1.25 15.13
CA THR A 226 16.32 1.36 16.07
C THR A 226 16.14 2.52 17.04
N ARG A 227 14.92 2.82 17.49
CA ARG A 227 14.70 3.66 18.68
C ARG A 227 13.40 3.29 19.36
N GLY A 228 13.52 2.59 20.51
CA GLY A 228 12.61 2.71 21.65
C GLY A 228 11.13 2.51 21.37
N ILE A 229 10.76 1.59 20.49
CA ILE A 229 9.39 1.18 20.38
C ILE A 229 9.14 0.21 21.53
N GLY A 230 8.47 0.70 22.54
CA GLY A 230 7.91 -0.17 23.56
C GLY A 230 7.05 -1.20 22.85
N LEU A 231 7.42 -2.46 22.99
CA LEU A 231 6.62 -3.59 22.54
C LEU A 231 5.31 -3.51 23.32
N PHE A 232 4.30 -2.85 22.75
CA PHE A 232 2.94 -2.94 23.28
C PHE A 232 2.42 -4.33 22.95
N VAL A 233 2.83 -5.30 23.74
CA VAL A 233 2.14 -6.59 23.80
C VAL A 233 0.87 -6.33 24.58
N PHE A 234 -0.24 -6.21 23.87
CA PHE A 234 -1.53 -6.14 24.52
C PHE A 234 -1.87 -7.52 25.10
N PRO A 235 -2.23 -7.62 26.39
CA PRO A 235 -2.63 -8.85 27.02
C PRO A 235 -3.95 -9.36 26.49
#